data_f08b98e179ad7710b92c25c5e939d6ae
#
_entry.id   f08b98e179ad7710b92c25c5e939d6ae
#
_cell.length_a   1.000
_cell.length_b   1.000
_cell.length_c   1.000
_cell.angle_alpha   90.00
_cell.angle_beta   90.00
_cell.angle_gamma   90.00
#
_symmetry.space_group_name_H-M   'P 1'
#
loop_
_entity.id
_entity.type
_entity.pdbx_description
1 polymer ?
#
loop_
_entity_poly.entity_id
_entity_poly.type
_entity_poly.pdbx_seq_one_letter_code
_entity_poly.pdbx_strand_id
1 'polypeptide(L)'
;NLRKGERCPLNTSKALPRPGAKPRGLFSAINKHKVSYLFVAPYLLLFVLFTVLPVLIAVVLSFTSFNVLEPPEFVGFSNYSTLFFQDTVFIKGLQNTIVLAAILGPGGYLLSLCLAWFINELTPKVRAFVTLVFYAPSISGNVYLIWTVLFSGDDYGYVNSLLLKLGLIYQPVQWLQNANTVLIIVILVSLWMSLGTGFLSLIAAFQGIDKSYYEAGAVDGIKNRWQELWYITLPSMRPQLMFGAV
;
A
#
# COMPACT_ATOMS: atom_id res chain seq x y z
N ASN A 1 54.22 -48.54 -3.95
CA ASN A 1 52.87 -48.60 -4.56
C ASN A 1 52.14 -47.27 -4.37
N LEU A 2 52.45 -46.33 -5.23
CA LEU A 2 51.77 -45.01 -5.35
C LEU A 2 50.55 -45.19 -6.24
N ARG A 3 49.34 -45.01 -5.70
CA ARG A 3 48.10 -44.99 -6.48
C ARG A 3 47.91 -43.61 -7.12
N LYS A 4 47.70 -43.68 -8.42
CA LYS A 4 47.40 -42.60 -9.36
C LYS A 4 46.27 -41.69 -8.85
N GLY A 5 46.53 -40.38 -8.98
CA GLY A 5 45.53 -39.33 -8.72
C GLY A 5 44.33 -39.35 -9.68
N GLU A 6 43.17 -39.41 -9.13
CA GLU A 6 41.92 -39.10 -9.84
C GLU A 6 41.80 -37.58 -10.01
N ARG A 7 41.90 -37.11 -11.24
CA ARG A 7 41.59 -35.72 -11.63
C ARG A 7 40.09 -35.58 -11.68
N CYS A 8 39.57 -34.77 -10.80
CA CYS A 8 38.19 -34.31 -10.87
C CYS A 8 38.01 -33.46 -12.15
N PRO A 9 37.06 -33.76 -13.05
CA PRO A 9 36.81 -32.91 -14.22
C PRO A 9 36.00 -31.68 -13.79
N LEU A 10 36.69 -30.55 -13.65
CA LEU A 10 36.03 -29.23 -13.60
C LEU A 10 35.48 -28.92 -15.01
N ASN A 11 34.28 -29.41 -15.29
CA ASN A 11 33.51 -29.00 -16.48
C ASN A 11 32.61 -27.82 -16.12
N THR A 12 33.12 -26.61 -16.15
CA THR A 12 32.37 -25.38 -16.11
C THR A 12 32.77 -24.45 -17.24
N SER A 13 32.55 -24.90 -18.48
CA SER A 13 32.43 -23.95 -19.57
C SER A 13 30.97 -23.49 -19.71
N LYS A 14 30.48 -22.65 -18.83
CA LYS A 14 29.39 -21.72 -19.21
C LYS A 14 29.96 -20.77 -20.25
N ALA A 15 29.78 -21.12 -21.52
CA ALA A 15 30.16 -20.28 -22.64
C ALA A 15 29.50 -18.91 -22.46
N LEU A 16 30.31 -17.89 -22.33
CA LEU A 16 29.89 -16.49 -22.41
C LEU A 16 29.11 -16.29 -23.71
N PRO A 17 27.98 -15.57 -23.70
CA PRO A 17 27.22 -15.29 -24.92
C PRO A 17 28.12 -14.54 -25.90
N ARG A 18 28.27 -15.08 -27.12
CA ARG A 18 29.05 -14.47 -28.20
C ARG A 18 28.49 -13.09 -28.53
N PRO A 19 29.30 -12.03 -28.55
CA PRO A 19 28.86 -10.71 -29.00
C PRO A 19 28.63 -10.80 -30.50
N GLY A 20 27.35 -10.75 -30.96
CA GLY A 20 27.00 -10.80 -32.37
C GLY A 20 25.67 -11.49 -32.70
N ALA A 21 24.88 -11.91 -31.72
CA ALA A 21 23.54 -12.42 -31.99
C ALA A 21 22.66 -11.28 -32.48
N LYS A 22 22.34 -11.26 -33.77
CA LYS A 22 21.33 -10.36 -34.36
C LYS A 22 20.08 -10.37 -33.50
N PRO A 23 19.43 -9.22 -33.26
CA PRO A 23 18.19 -9.18 -32.51
C PRO A 23 17.18 -10.12 -33.19
N ARG A 24 16.82 -11.20 -32.49
CA ARG A 24 15.78 -12.11 -32.96
C ARG A 24 14.50 -11.30 -33.07
N GLY A 25 13.95 -11.18 -34.29
CA GLY A 25 12.75 -10.41 -34.55
C GLY A 25 11.65 -10.81 -33.56
N LEU A 26 10.88 -9.86 -33.09
CA LEU A 26 9.76 -10.04 -32.13
C LEU A 26 8.87 -11.24 -32.51
N PHE A 27 8.59 -11.43 -33.81
CA PHE A 27 7.81 -12.57 -34.31
C PHE A 27 8.46 -13.93 -34.05
N SER A 28 9.79 -14.04 -34.12
CA SER A 28 10.51 -15.29 -33.80
C SER A 28 10.44 -15.63 -32.32
N ALA A 29 10.50 -14.63 -31.44
CA ALA A 29 10.34 -14.81 -30.02
C ALA A 29 8.90 -15.23 -29.64
N ILE A 30 7.90 -14.62 -30.25
CA ILE A 30 6.47 -14.95 -30.07
C ILE A 30 6.19 -16.40 -30.47
N ASN A 31 6.69 -16.82 -31.64
CA ASN A 31 6.45 -18.17 -32.12
C ASN A 31 7.11 -19.26 -31.26
N LYS A 32 8.24 -18.93 -30.63
CA LYS A 32 8.93 -19.83 -29.68
C LYS A 32 8.14 -20.05 -28.38
N HIS A 33 7.37 -19.06 -27.95
CA HIS A 33 6.63 -19.08 -26.68
C HIS A 33 5.12 -19.02 -26.86
N LYS A 34 4.61 -19.47 -28.02
CA LYS A 34 3.18 -19.41 -28.37
C LYS A 34 2.26 -20.06 -27.32
N VAL A 35 2.70 -21.16 -26.70
CA VAL A 35 1.93 -21.83 -25.66
C VAL A 35 1.77 -20.94 -24.42
N SER A 36 2.83 -20.26 -23.99
CA SER A 36 2.76 -19.31 -22.85
C SER A 36 1.84 -18.13 -23.17
N TYR A 37 1.88 -17.61 -24.39
CA TYR A 37 0.95 -16.55 -24.80
C TYR A 37 -0.50 -17.03 -24.86
N LEU A 38 -0.74 -18.28 -25.26
CA LEU A 38 -2.09 -18.86 -25.28
C LEU A 38 -2.70 -18.96 -23.89
N PHE A 39 -1.88 -19.31 -22.86
CA PHE A 39 -2.33 -19.34 -21.47
C PHE A 39 -2.63 -17.94 -20.90
N VAL A 40 -1.91 -16.92 -21.33
CA VAL A 40 -2.11 -15.54 -20.90
C VAL A 40 -3.19 -14.82 -21.69
N ALA A 41 -3.50 -15.30 -22.93
CA ALA A 41 -4.45 -14.66 -23.84
C ALA A 41 -5.85 -14.43 -23.23
N PRO A 42 -6.50 -15.35 -22.51
CA PRO A 42 -7.81 -15.11 -21.92
C PRO A 42 -7.79 -13.94 -20.93
N TYR A 43 -6.76 -13.88 -20.07
CA TYR A 43 -6.59 -12.77 -19.14
C TYR A 43 -6.36 -11.44 -19.87
N LEU A 44 -5.45 -11.43 -20.84
CA LEU A 44 -5.15 -10.21 -21.62
C LEU A 44 -6.36 -9.71 -22.39
N LEU A 45 -7.16 -10.62 -22.96
CA LEU A 45 -8.39 -10.25 -23.68
C LEU A 45 -9.38 -9.55 -22.73
N LEU A 46 -9.64 -10.15 -21.57
CA LEU A 46 -10.53 -9.55 -20.56
C LEU A 46 -9.96 -8.23 -20.04
N PHE A 47 -8.67 -8.15 -19.80
CA PHE A 47 -8.01 -6.92 -19.35
C PHE A 47 -8.13 -5.81 -20.39
N VAL A 48 -7.88 -6.11 -21.66
CA VAL A 48 -8.03 -5.11 -22.74
C VAL A 48 -9.48 -4.69 -22.89
N LEU A 49 -10.42 -5.64 -22.88
CA LEU A 49 -11.85 -5.36 -23.07
C LEU A 49 -12.47 -4.56 -21.93
N PHE A 50 -12.15 -4.90 -20.67
CA PHE A 50 -12.80 -4.31 -19.49
C PHE A 50 -11.98 -3.22 -18.78
N THR A 51 -10.70 -3.10 -19.10
CA THR A 51 -9.86 -2.07 -18.49
C THR A 51 -9.33 -1.08 -19.52
N VAL A 52 -8.62 -1.56 -20.53
CA VAL A 52 -7.95 -0.66 -21.49
C VAL A 52 -8.96 0.05 -22.37
N LEU A 53 -9.91 -0.68 -22.95
CA LEU A 53 -10.89 -0.12 -23.89
C LEU A 53 -11.80 0.94 -23.23
N PRO A 54 -12.41 0.74 -22.04
CA PRO A 54 -13.17 1.78 -21.37
C PRO A 54 -12.32 3.01 -21.03
N VAL A 55 -11.07 2.84 -20.63
CA VAL A 55 -10.16 3.97 -20.37
C VAL A 55 -9.89 4.77 -21.65
N LEU A 56 -9.62 4.10 -22.77
CA LEU A 56 -9.43 4.79 -24.04
C LEU A 56 -10.68 5.54 -24.50
N ILE A 57 -11.85 4.91 -24.37
CA ILE A 57 -13.13 5.57 -24.67
C ILE A 57 -13.33 6.79 -23.76
N ALA A 58 -13.09 6.68 -22.46
CA ALA A 58 -13.18 7.79 -21.53
C ALA A 58 -12.25 8.96 -21.90
N VAL A 59 -11.01 8.66 -22.31
CA VAL A 59 -10.05 9.66 -22.80
C VAL A 59 -10.57 10.37 -24.03
N VAL A 60 -11.11 9.65 -25.01
CA VAL A 60 -11.70 10.27 -26.22
C VAL A 60 -12.91 11.10 -25.88
N LEU A 61 -13.83 10.58 -25.06
CA LEU A 61 -15.05 11.30 -24.64
C LEU A 61 -14.73 12.53 -23.77
N SER A 62 -13.59 12.59 -23.08
CA SER A 62 -13.19 13.76 -22.29
C SER A 62 -12.99 15.04 -23.11
N PHE A 63 -12.75 14.89 -24.42
CA PHE A 63 -12.64 16.01 -25.36
C PHE A 63 -13.97 16.36 -26.05
N THR A 64 -15.05 15.68 -25.66
CA THR A 64 -16.38 15.86 -26.24
C THR A 64 -17.38 16.32 -25.20
N SER A 65 -18.43 17.02 -25.64
CA SER A 65 -19.65 17.24 -24.86
C SER A 65 -20.54 16.00 -25.02
N PHE A 66 -20.62 15.15 -24.00
CA PHE A 66 -21.38 13.91 -24.05
C PHE A 66 -22.32 13.79 -22.84
N ASN A 67 -23.61 13.84 -23.08
CA ASN A 67 -24.66 13.75 -22.08
C ASN A 67 -25.51 12.47 -22.16
N VAL A 68 -25.07 11.47 -22.92
CA VAL A 68 -25.76 10.19 -23.17
C VAL A 68 -27.01 10.30 -24.06
N LEU A 69 -27.66 11.45 -24.09
CA LEU A 69 -28.90 11.67 -24.85
C LEU A 69 -28.65 12.17 -26.28
N GLU A 70 -27.55 12.86 -26.48
CA GLU A 70 -27.15 13.47 -27.75
C GLU A 70 -25.81 12.87 -28.24
N PRO A 71 -25.56 12.91 -29.55
CA PRO A 71 -24.26 12.49 -30.08
C PRO A 71 -23.12 13.31 -29.48
N PRO A 72 -21.95 12.73 -29.25
CA PRO A 72 -20.81 13.46 -28.69
C PRO A 72 -20.32 14.53 -29.68
N GLU A 73 -20.32 15.79 -29.26
CA GLU A 73 -19.76 16.91 -30.01
C GLU A 73 -18.35 17.24 -29.51
N PHE A 74 -17.42 17.47 -30.43
CA PHE A 74 -16.04 17.77 -30.07
C PHE A 74 -15.92 19.20 -29.53
N VAL A 75 -15.54 19.33 -28.26
CA VAL A 75 -15.36 20.62 -27.56
C VAL A 75 -13.90 20.91 -27.18
N GLY A 76 -12.97 20.05 -27.59
CA GLY A 76 -11.55 20.22 -27.29
C GLY A 76 -11.24 20.21 -25.79
N PHE A 77 -10.53 21.22 -25.31
CA PHE A 77 -10.13 21.34 -23.89
C PHE A 77 -11.13 22.09 -23.00
N SER A 78 -12.33 22.40 -23.48
CA SER A 78 -13.32 23.16 -22.73
C SER A 78 -13.70 22.49 -21.41
N ASN A 79 -13.89 21.16 -21.42
CA ASN A 79 -14.18 20.38 -20.20
C ASN A 79 -13.08 20.52 -19.15
N TYR A 80 -11.81 20.47 -19.57
CA TYR A 80 -10.66 20.63 -18.68
C TYR A 80 -10.56 22.05 -18.13
N SER A 81 -10.83 23.05 -18.98
CA SER A 81 -10.84 24.46 -18.55
C SER A 81 -11.93 24.70 -17.49
N THR A 82 -13.12 24.18 -17.71
CA THR A 82 -14.20 24.26 -16.71
C THR A 82 -13.82 23.56 -15.41
N LEU A 83 -13.27 22.34 -15.50
CA LEU A 83 -12.90 21.54 -14.35
C LEU A 83 -11.85 22.20 -13.46
N PHE A 84 -10.79 22.76 -14.07
CA PHE A 84 -9.65 23.32 -13.30
C PHE A 84 -9.83 24.79 -12.90
N PHE A 85 -10.67 25.56 -13.59
CA PHE A 85 -10.77 27.00 -13.35
C PHE A 85 -12.15 27.45 -12.84
N GLN A 86 -13.20 26.65 -13.05
CA GLN A 86 -14.57 27.05 -12.70
C GLN A 86 -15.22 26.13 -11.67
N ASP A 87 -14.85 24.85 -11.65
CA ASP A 87 -15.45 23.87 -10.72
C ASP A 87 -14.75 23.92 -9.35
N THR A 88 -15.35 24.69 -8.43
CA THR A 88 -14.85 24.81 -7.06
C THR A 88 -14.94 23.51 -6.27
N VAL A 89 -15.90 22.64 -6.62
CA VAL A 89 -16.07 21.33 -5.95
C VAL A 89 -14.93 20.40 -6.33
N PHE A 90 -14.58 20.35 -7.62
CA PHE A 90 -13.45 19.57 -8.10
C PHE A 90 -12.13 20.03 -7.47
N ILE A 91 -11.87 21.36 -7.46
CA ILE A 91 -10.65 21.92 -6.88
C ILE A 91 -10.53 21.56 -5.39
N LYS A 92 -11.64 21.70 -4.64
CA LYS A 92 -11.68 21.31 -3.22
C LYS A 92 -11.46 19.81 -3.02
N GLY A 93 -12.10 19.00 -3.86
CA GLY A 93 -11.91 17.54 -3.87
C GLY A 93 -10.46 17.15 -4.15
N LEU A 94 -9.81 17.80 -5.12
CA LEU A 94 -8.41 17.58 -5.47
C LEU A 94 -7.48 17.96 -4.30
N GLN A 95 -7.69 19.10 -3.67
CA GLN A 95 -6.96 19.52 -2.47
C GLN A 95 -7.07 18.50 -1.36
N ASN A 96 -8.29 18.05 -1.03
CA ASN A 96 -8.52 17.04 -0.01
C ASN A 96 -7.83 15.72 -0.36
N THR A 97 -7.89 15.30 -1.63
CA THR A 97 -7.23 14.08 -2.10
C THR A 97 -5.71 14.14 -1.94
N ILE A 98 -5.10 15.28 -2.29
CA ILE A 98 -3.65 15.48 -2.11
C ILE A 98 -3.28 15.44 -0.62
N VAL A 99 -4.04 16.11 0.24
CA VAL A 99 -3.81 16.09 1.69
C VAL A 99 -3.95 14.66 2.24
N LEU A 100 -5.00 13.95 1.86
CA LEU A 100 -5.20 12.56 2.26
C LEU A 100 -4.06 11.66 1.77
N ALA A 101 -3.67 11.76 0.50
CA ALA A 101 -2.59 10.96 -0.05
C ALA A 101 -1.25 11.23 0.65
N ALA A 102 -0.93 12.50 0.92
CA ALA A 102 0.30 12.90 1.58
C ALA A 102 0.36 12.42 3.04
N ILE A 103 -0.78 12.32 3.73
CA ILE A 103 -0.83 11.86 5.12
C ILE A 103 -0.96 10.34 5.19
N LEU A 104 -1.87 9.74 4.41
CA LEU A 104 -2.17 8.31 4.51
C LEU A 104 -1.06 7.43 3.93
N GLY A 105 -0.41 7.83 2.84
CA GLY A 105 0.68 7.07 2.24
C GLY A 105 1.87 6.94 3.21
N PRO A 106 2.63 8.01 3.44
CA PRO A 106 3.77 7.95 4.35
C PRO A 106 3.35 7.67 5.79
N GLY A 107 2.23 8.27 6.26
CA GLY A 107 1.73 8.11 7.62
C GLY A 107 1.31 6.69 7.94
N GLY A 108 0.56 6.02 7.05
CA GLY A 108 0.16 4.63 7.22
C GLY A 108 1.36 3.67 7.24
N TYR A 109 2.33 3.92 6.36
CA TYR A 109 3.56 3.13 6.33
C TYR A 109 4.39 3.30 7.61
N LEU A 110 4.62 4.55 8.05
CA LEU A 110 5.35 4.83 9.29
C LEU A 110 4.62 4.29 10.51
N LEU A 111 3.29 4.44 10.57
CA LEU A 111 2.47 3.89 11.65
C LEU A 111 2.59 2.36 11.70
N SER A 112 2.50 1.69 10.54
CA SER A 112 2.67 0.23 10.44
C SER A 112 4.04 -0.22 10.92
N LEU A 113 5.10 0.49 10.53
CA LEU A 113 6.47 0.19 10.94
C LEU A 113 6.67 0.40 12.44
N CYS A 114 6.22 1.54 12.98
CA CYS A 114 6.31 1.84 14.41
C CYS A 114 5.54 0.82 15.26
N LEU A 115 4.29 0.52 14.87
CA LEU A 115 3.48 -0.45 15.59
C LEU A 115 4.07 -1.86 15.51
N ALA A 116 4.55 -2.29 14.34
CA ALA A 116 5.20 -3.59 14.20
C ALA A 116 6.45 -3.70 15.09
N TRP A 117 7.24 -2.63 15.18
CA TRP A 117 8.40 -2.57 16.05
C TRP A 117 8.02 -2.69 17.54
N PHE A 118 7.05 -1.88 18.03
CA PHE A 118 6.57 -1.97 19.41
C PHE A 118 5.95 -3.33 19.72
N ILE A 119 5.14 -3.86 18.83
CA ILE A 119 4.47 -5.14 19.01
C ILE A 119 5.49 -6.30 19.04
N ASN A 120 6.59 -6.18 18.29
CA ASN A 120 7.65 -7.19 18.30
C ASN A 120 8.31 -7.39 19.67
N GLU A 121 8.33 -6.35 20.51
CA GLU A 121 8.87 -6.42 21.89
C GLU A 121 7.96 -7.20 22.86
N LEU A 122 6.71 -7.40 22.51
CA LEU A 122 5.73 -8.05 23.37
C LEU A 122 5.94 -9.57 23.44
N THR A 123 5.49 -10.19 24.54
CA THR A 123 5.47 -11.65 24.65
C THR A 123 4.62 -12.28 23.55
N PRO A 124 4.92 -13.51 23.10
CA PRO A 124 4.25 -14.11 21.93
C PRO A 124 2.71 -14.12 22.01
N LYS A 125 2.14 -14.37 23.18
CA LYS A 125 0.67 -14.38 23.37
C LYS A 125 0.06 -12.99 23.24
N VAL A 126 0.68 -11.99 23.89
CA VAL A 126 0.22 -10.59 23.84
C VAL A 126 0.42 -10.04 22.42
N ARG A 127 1.54 -10.34 21.81
CA ARG A 127 1.83 -9.99 20.41
C ARG A 127 0.73 -10.47 19.46
N ALA A 128 0.37 -11.76 19.56
CA ALA A 128 -0.68 -12.34 18.69
C ALA A 128 -2.03 -11.64 18.91
N PHE A 129 -2.42 -11.38 20.15
CA PHE A 129 -3.67 -10.69 20.47
C PHE A 129 -3.68 -9.25 19.96
N VAL A 130 -2.61 -8.49 20.22
CA VAL A 130 -2.51 -7.09 19.78
C VAL A 130 -2.47 -7.00 18.26
N THR A 131 -1.72 -7.90 17.59
CA THR A 131 -1.71 -7.98 16.12
C THR A 131 -3.11 -8.24 15.57
N LEU A 132 -3.87 -9.15 16.17
CA LEU A 132 -5.25 -9.43 15.76
C LEU A 132 -6.13 -8.18 15.88
N VAL A 133 -6.06 -7.45 16.99
CA VAL A 133 -6.85 -6.22 17.22
C VAL A 133 -6.56 -5.15 16.17
N PHE A 134 -5.28 -4.92 15.87
CA PHE A 134 -4.89 -3.91 14.86
C PHE A 134 -5.16 -4.35 13.43
N TYR A 135 -5.12 -5.66 13.15
CA TYR A 135 -5.38 -6.20 11.81
C TYR A 135 -6.87 -6.42 11.54
N ALA A 136 -7.70 -6.63 12.57
CA ALA A 136 -9.13 -6.93 12.43
C ALA A 136 -9.91 -5.95 11.52
N PRO A 137 -9.65 -4.62 11.54
CA PRO A 137 -10.33 -3.69 10.65
C PRO A 137 -10.11 -3.96 9.18
N SER A 138 -8.93 -4.40 8.79
CA SER A 138 -8.61 -4.64 7.38
C SER A 138 -9.32 -5.87 6.78
N ILE A 139 -9.83 -6.77 7.63
CA ILE A 139 -10.58 -7.96 7.21
C ILE A 139 -12.08 -7.68 7.12
N SER A 140 -12.58 -6.76 7.94
CA SER A 140 -14.02 -6.49 8.03
C SER A 140 -14.45 -5.42 7.03
N GLY A 141 -15.30 -5.78 6.08
CA GLY A 141 -15.84 -4.86 5.07
C GLY A 141 -16.74 -3.74 5.62
N ASN A 142 -17.28 -3.91 6.83
CA ASN A 142 -18.27 -3.00 7.43
C ASN A 142 -17.73 -2.15 8.59
N VAL A 143 -16.41 -2.06 8.75
CA VAL A 143 -15.80 -1.30 9.87
C VAL A 143 -16.22 0.17 9.85
N TYR A 144 -16.46 0.76 8.69
CA TYR A 144 -16.91 2.15 8.60
C TYR A 144 -18.22 2.42 9.36
N LEU A 145 -19.13 1.45 9.41
CA LEU A 145 -20.39 1.59 10.17
C LEU A 145 -20.14 1.74 11.67
N ILE A 146 -19.13 1.07 12.22
CA ILE A 146 -18.77 1.22 13.63
C ILE A 146 -18.33 2.66 13.92
N TRP A 147 -17.56 3.25 13.00
CA TRP A 147 -17.08 4.62 13.15
C TRP A 147 -18.18 5.66 13.01
N THR A 148 -19.20 5.42 12.14
CA THR A 148 -20.36 6.30 12.05
C THR A 148 -21.17 6.33 13.33
N VAL A 149 -21.28 5.19 14.03
CA VAL A 149 -21.94 5.11 15.33
C VAL A 149 -21.10 5.74 16.44
N LEU A 150 -19.77 5.51 16.44
CA LEU A 150 -18.85 6.09 17.42
C LEU A 150 -18.85 7.62 17.35
N PHE A 151 -18.77 8.18 16.15
CA PHE A 151 -18.73 9.61 15.87
C PHE A 151 -20.09 10.19 15.46
N SER A 152 -21.19 9.57 15.93
CA SER A 152 -22.52 10.16 15.71
C SER A 152 -22.59 11.56 16.33
N GLY A 153 -23.24 12.51 15.63
CA GLY A 153 -23.33 13.90 16.04
C GLY A 153 -24.38 14.17 17.12
N ASP A 154 -25.05 13.15 17.63
CA ASP A 154 -26.06 13.24 18.69
C ASP A 154 -25.47 12.99 20.09
N ASP A 155 -26.30 13.17 21.14
CA ASP A 155 -25.93 12.92 22.53
C ASP A 155 -25.64 11.43 22.80
N TYR A 156 -26.16 10.54 21.97
CA TYR A 156 -25.99 9.09 22.07
C TYR A 156 -24.73 8.58 21.39
N GLY A 157 -24.10 9.41 20.54
CA GLY A 157 -22.79 9.08 19.97
C GLY A 157 -21.77 8.76 21.06
N TYR A 158 -21.10 7.62 20.98
CA TYR A 158 -20.22 7.17 22.05
C TYR A 158 -19.14 8.20 22.41
N VAL A 159 -18.54 8.85 21.42
CA VAL A 159 -17.52 9.89 21.63
C VAL A 159 -18.14 11.12 22.31
N ASN A 160 -19.29 11.61 21.83
CA ASN A 160 -19.99 12.73 22.45
C ASN A 160 -20.43 12.40 23.87
N SER A 161 -21.04 11.24 24.10
CA SER A 161 -21.48 10.80 25.42
C SER A 161 -20.30 10.73 26.42
N LEU A 162 -19.14 10.23 25.98
CA LEU A 162 -17.94 10.19 26.81
C LEU A 162 -17.43 11.60 27.16
N LEU A 163 -17.32 12.48 26.16
CA LEU A 163 -16.81 13.84 26.33
C LEU A 163 -17.75 14.71 27.17
N LEU A 164 -19.09 14.55 27.02
CA LEU A 164 -20.09 15.20 27.86
C LEU A 164 -19.99 14.74 29.33
N LYS A 165 -19.83 13.43 29.56
CA LYS A 165 -19.65 12.87 30.91
C LYS A 165 -18.38 13.34 31.58
N LEU A 166 -17.31 13.53 30.81
CA LEU A 166 -16.03 14.06 31.33
C LEU A 166 -16.03 15.59 31.51
N GLY A 167 -17.12 16.27 31.09
CA GLY A 167 -17.22 17.73 31.17
C GLY A 167 -16.30 18.48 30.21
N LEU A 168 -15.76 17.80 29.21
CA LEU A 168 -14.87 18.40 28.21
C LEU A 168 -15.61 19.18 27.13
N ILE A 169 -16.87 18.84 26.88
CA ILE A 169 -17.78 19.56 25.98
C ILE A 169 -19.11 19.80 26.70
N TYR A 170 -19.82 20.86 26.32
CA TYR A 170 -21.13 21.21 26.86
C TYR A 170 -22.29 20.90 25.89
N GLN A 171 -21.96 20.68 24.61
CA GLN A 171 -22.93 20.36 23.56
C GLN A 171 -22.32 19.28 22.64
N PRO A 172 -23.14 18.40 22.05
CA PRO A 172 -22.67 17.38 21.12
C PRO A 172 -22.03 18.00 19.88
N VAL A 173 -20.90 17.48 19.48
CA VAL A 173 -20.15 17.93 18.31
C VAL A 173 -20.63 17.14 17.09
N GLN A 174 -20.90 17.85 16.00
CA GLN A 174 -21.28 17.26 14.71
C GLN A 174 -20.03 16.78 13.94
N TRP A 175 -19.46 15.66 14.38
CA TRP A 175 -18.16 15.17 13.93
C TRP A 175 -18.09 14.93 12.42
N LEU A 176 -19.13 14.28 11.85
CA LEU A 176 -19.12 13.84 10.46
C LEU A 176 -19.78 14.86 9.51
N GLN A 177 -20.46 15.86 10.05
CA GLN A 177 -21.16 16.89 9.27
C GLN A 177 -20.36 18.18 9.16
N ASN A 178 -19.39 18.39 10.03
CA ASN A 178 -18.54 19.57 10.00
C ASN A 178 -17.30 19.31 9.12
N ALA A 179 -17.09 20.17 8.12
CA ALA A 179 -16.02 20.07 7.15
C ALA A 179 -14.60 20.03 7.81
N ASN A 180 -14.43 20.67 8.96
CA ASN A 180 -13.14 20.71 9.64
C ASN A 180 -12.83 19.42 10.42
N THR A 181 -13.85 18.77 11.00
CA THR A 181 -13.68 17.59 11.82
C THR A 181 -13.74 16.29 11.01
N VAL A 182 -14.58 16.24 9.96
CA VAL A 182 -14.74 15.04 9.14
C VAL A 182 -13.43 14.59 8.51
N LEU A 183 -12.62 15.52 8.02
CA LEU A 183 -11.32 15.17 7.40
C LEU A 183 -10.37 14.51 8.40
N ILE A 184 -10.32 15.02 9.63
CA ILE A 184 -9.49 14.44 10.70
C ILE A 184 -9.94 13.02 11.04
N ILE A 185 -11.27 12.81 11.15
CA ILE A 185 -11.82 11.49 11.45
C ILE A 185 -11.54 10.51 10.31
N VAL A 186 -11.74 10.94 9.06
CA VAL A 186 -11.42 10.11 7.87
C VAL A 186 -9.96 9.73 7.87
N ILE A 187 -9.03 10.65 8.18
CA ILE A 187 -7.60 10.36 8.29
C ILE A 187 -7.34 9.32 9.38
N LEU A 188 -7.88 9.51 10.58
CA LEU A 188 -7.69 8.61 11.72
C LEU A 188 -8.18 7.18 11.40
N VAL A 189 -9.41 7.08 10.89
CA VAL A 189 -10.00 5.79 10.52
C VAL A 189 -9.22 5.12 9.40
N SER A 190 -8.84 5.87 8.37
CA SER A 190 -8.10 5.37 7.23
C SER A 190 -6.68 4.91 7.61
N LEU A 191 -6.01 5.62 8.51
CA LEU A 191 -4.72 5.21 9.07
C LEU A 191 -4.83 3.88 9.82
N TRP A 192 -5.88 3.71 10.63
CA TRP A 192 -6.09 2.42 11.30
C TRP A 192 -6.41 1.30 10.29
N MET A 193 -7.24 1.57 9.31
CA MET A 193 -7.56 0.58 8.27
C MET A 193 -6.39 0.27 7.33
N SER A 194 -5.38 1.14 7.24
CA SER A 194 -4.16 0.89 6.47
C SER A 194 -3.27 -0.22 7.07
N LEU A 195 -3.53 -0.62 8.33
CA LEU A 195 -2.84 -1.73 9.00
C LEU A 195 -3.30 -3.08 8.44
N GLY A 196 -3.01 -3.33 7.18
CA GLY A 196 -3.39 -4.53 6.44
C GLY A 196 -2.24 -5.53 6.30
N THR A 197 -2.18 -6.17 5.13
CA THR A 197 -1.17 -7.20 4.81
C THR A 197 0.27 -6.70 4.89
N GLY A 198 0.51 -5.42 4.56
CA GLY A 198 1.82 -4.78 4.73
C GLY A 198 2.29 -4.76 6.18
N PHE A 199 1.40 -4.42 7.11
CA PHE A 199 1.68 -4.47 8.55
C PHE A 199 2.05 -5.88 9.03
N LEU A 200 1.31 -6.93 8.60
CA LEU A 200 1.63 -8.32 8.93
C LEU A 200 2.98 -8.74 8.35
N SER A 201 3.29 -8.30 7.13
CA SER A 201 4.59 -8.55 6.49
C SER A 201 5.74 -7.93 7.30
N LEU A 202 5.56 -6.72 7.84
CA LEU A 202 6.54 -6.08 8.71
C LEU A 202 6.73 -6.86 10.01
N ILE A 203 5.64 -7.29 10.68
CA ILE A 203 5.73 -8.12 11.89
C ILE A 203 6.50 -9.43 11.61
N ALA A 204 6.18 -10.09 10.50
CA ALA A 204 6.88 -11.31 10.09
C ALA A 204 8.37 -11.05 9.82
N ALA A 205 8.69 -9.92 9.20
CA ALA A 205 10.06 -9.52 8.93
C ALA A 205 10.86 -9.26 10.22
N PHE A 206 10.28 -8.57 11.22
CA PHE A 206 10.91 -8.38 12.53
C PHE A 206 11.19 -9.70 13.23
N GLN A 207 10.28 -10.68 13.12
CA GLN A 207 10.45 -12.00 13.73
C GLN A 207 11.42 -12.89 12.96
N GLY A 208 11.66 -12.61 11.70
CA GLY A 208 12.58 -13.36 10.83
C GLY A 208 14.06 -12.96 10.97
N ILE A 209 14.37 -11.89 11.72
CA ILE A 209 15.77 -11.48 11.93
C ILE A 209 16.45 -12.44 12.91
N ASP A 210 17.62 -12.95 12.51
CA ASP A 210 18.40 -13.83 13.36
C ASP A 210 18.90 -13.08 14.60
N LYS A 211 18.72 -13.67 15.77
CA LYS A 211 19.17 -13.11 17.05
C LYS A 211 20.67 -12.90 17.13
N SER A 212 21.44 -13.68 16.39
CA SER A 212 22.90 -13.55 16.31
C SER A 212 23.35 -12.17 15.86
N TYR A 213 22.57 -11.46 15.02
CA TYR A 213 22.88 -10.08 14.62
C TYR A 213 22.79 -9.10 15.79
N TYR A 214 21.83 -9.28 16.67
CA TYR A 214 21.68 -8.44 17.86
C TYR A 214 22.77 -8.75 18.90
N GLU A 215 23.14 -10.03 19.04
CA GLU A 215 24.22 -10.45 19.92
C GLU A 215 25.58 -9.91 19.45
N ALA A 216 25.86 -9.98 18.15
CA ALA A 216 27.05 -9.39 17.55
C ALA A 216 27.07 -7.86 17.73
N GLY A 217 25.94 -7.20 17.47
CA GLY A 217 25.81 -5.75 17.69
C GLY A 217 26.04 -5.31 19.12
N ALA A 218 25.61 -6.11 20.10
CA ALA A 218 25.88 -5.84 21.51
C ALA A 218 27.39 -5.92 21.83
N VAL A 219 28.14 -6.83 21.23
CA VAL A 219 29.61 -6.92 21.33
C VAL A 219 30.29 -5.71 20.68
N ASP A 220 29.74 -5.24 19.54
CA ASP A 220 30.22 -4.07 18.81
C ASP A 220 29.86 -2.74 19.47
N GLY A 221 29.18 -2.76 20.62
CA GLY A 221 28.90 -1.57 21.44
C GLY A 221 27.54 -0.91 21.18
N ILE A 222 26.62 -1.56 20.48
CA ILE A 222 25.23 -1.12 20.35
C ILE A 222 24.52 -1.33 21.71
N LYS A 223 24.07 -0.24 22.32
CA LYS A 223 23.48 -0.25 23.67
C LYS A 223 22.02 0.11 23.71
N ASN A 224 21.52 0.72 22.64
CA ASN A 224 20.20 1.33 22.58
C ASN A 224 19.31 0.66 21.54
N ARG A 225 18.01 0.50 21.84
CA ARG A 225 16.98 0.00 20.91
C ARG A 225 16.88 0.82 19.62
N TRP A 226 17.11 2.13 19.68
CA TRP A 226 17.19 2.98 18.49
C TRP A 226 18.39 2.67 17.60
N GLN A 227 19.55 2.38 18.22
CA GLN A 227 20.76 1.95 17.48
C GLN A 227 20.52 0.57 16.85
N GLU A 228 19.92 -0.38 17.57
CA GLU A 228 19.53 -1.69 17.03
C GLU A 228 18.60 -1.52 15.82
N LEU A 229 17.58 -0.64 15.93
CA LEU A 229 16.66 -0.37 14.84
C LEU A 229 17.39 0.14 13.59
N TRP A 230 18.24 1.15 13.74
CA TRP A 230 18.90 1.80 12.60
C TRP A 230 20.03 0.98 11.99
N TYR A 231 20.85 0.31 12.80
CA TYR A 231 22.05 -0.35 12.33
C TYR A 231 21.86 -1.84 12.02
N ILE A 232 20.89 -2.51 12.66
CA ILE A 232 20.65 -3.93 12.48
C ILE A 232 19.31 -4.17 11.80
N THR A 233 18.23 -3.72 12.40
CA THR A 233 16.86 -4.10 12.04
C THR A 233 16.46 -3.57 10.65
N LEU A 234 16.51 -2.25 10.44
CA LEU A 234 16.12 -1.64 9.17
C LEU A 234 16.97 -2.15 7.98
N PRO A 235 18.31 -2.27 8.10
CA PRO A 235 19.11 -2.84 7.02
C PRO A 235 18.77 -4.29 6.71
N SER A 236 18.48 -5.12 7.73
CA SER A 236 18.11 -6.53 7.56
C SER A 236 16.75 -6.72 6.90
N MET A 237 15.84 -5.76 7.10
CA MET A 237 14.47 -5.79 6.57
C MET A 237 14.28 -5.05 5.24
N ARG A 238 15.34 -4.60 4.58
CA ARG A 238 15.24 -3.82 3.33
C ARG A 238 14.29 -4.37 2.29
N PRO A 239 14.27 -5.69 1.96
CA PRO A 239 13.34 -6.23 0.97
C PRO A 239 11.86 -6.03 1.38
N GLN A 240 11.55 -6.25 2.66
CA GLN A 240 10.19 -6.11 3.19
C GLN A 240 9.77 -4.64 3.29
N LEU A 241 10.72 -3.75 3.64
CA LEU A 241 10.47 -2.32 3.64
C LEU A 241 10.15 -1.80 2.25
N MET A 242 10.87 -2.25 1.22
CA MET A 242 10.57 -1.90 -0.17
C MET A 242 9.21 -2.45 -0.63
N PHE A 243 8.89 -3.70 -0.26
CA PHE A 243 7.59 -4.30 -0.57
C PHE A 243 6.41 -3.56 0.09
N GLY A 244 6.59 -3.09 1.31
CA GLY A 244 5.54 -2.33 2.01
C GLY A 244 5.40 -0.88 1.55
N ALA A 245 6.40 -0.33 0.83
CA ALA A 245 6.39 1.05 0.32
C ALA A 245 5.81 1.18 -1.10
N VAL A 246 5.64 0.07 -1.83
CA VAL A 246 5.07 -0.03 -3.17
C VAL A 246 3.61 -0.45 -3.12
#